data_48184e7dc0c3aa66f09fbe3427523cb2
#
_entry.id   48184e7dc0c3aa66f09fbe3427523cb2
#
_cell.length_a   1.000
_cell.length_b   1.000
_cell.length_c   1.000
_cell.angle_alpha   90.00
_cell.angle_beta   90.00
_cell.angle_gamma   90.00
#
_symmetry.space_group_name_H-M   'P 1'
#
loop_
_entity.id
_entity.type
_entity.pdbx_description
1 polymer ?
#
loop_
_entity_poly.entity_id
_entity_poly.type
_entity_poly.pdbx_seq_one_letter_code
_entity_poly.pdbx_strand_id
1 'polypeptide(L)'
;EALRTVSFYMLVFAFGMFGLTIGVMLLHTIPFMTDAEYSRSTAAFMITLASIPALISKPFWGLLMDKTDPKRLASISAVITGVSLIVITTSVKAHNDPIIWGGFLLLGFGWGGMIPLQELIWATFFGRRHLGSVRSAGLPFSLFLGAGAPLLVSMYVDRVGDYDGALLAVAGMNLAAAVLLLFIKKPMRAGGLVPARESTAPS
;
A
#
# COMPACT_ATOMS: atom_id res chain seq x y z
N GLU A 1 0.82 -13.75 -20.96
CA GLU A 1 1.81 -12.69 -21.30
C GLU A 1 2.19 -11.85 -20.07
N ALA A 2 1.23 -11.35 -19.27
CA ALA A 2 1.51 -10.54 -18.07
C ALA A 2 2.48 -11.23 -17.10
N LEU A 3 2.27 -12.50 -16.80
CA LEU A 3 3.12 -13.32 -15.90
C LEU A 3 4.57 -13.50 -16.39
N ARG A 4 4.87 -13.15 -17.62
CA ARG A 4 6.24 -13.20 -18.18
C ARG A 4 6.97 -11.86 -18.09
N THR A 5 6.34 -10.84 -17.50
CA THR A 5 6.93 -9.50 -17.40
C THR A 5 7.46 -9.24 -16.00
N VAL A 6 8.67 -8.70 -15.92
CA VAL A 6 9.28 -8.28 -14.64
C VAL A 6 8.38 -7.26 -13.93
N SER A 7 7.73 -6.39 -14.69
CA SER A 7 6.82 -5.38 -14.15
C SER A 7 5.63 -5.97 -13.39
N PHE A 8 5.15 -7.16 -13.78
CA PHE A 8 4.09 -7.87 -13.05
C PHE A 8 4.56 -8.22 -11.63
N TYR A 9 5.71 -8.87 -11.49
CA TYR A 9 6.24 -9.29 -10.19
C TYR A 9 6.62 -8.08 -9.32
N MET A 10 7.18 -7.03 -9.91
CA MET A 10 7.48 -5.80 -9.19
C MET A 10 6.21 -5.14 -8.63
N LEU A 11 5.12 -5.11 -9.39
CA LEU A 11 3.83 -4.58 -8.92
C LEU A 11 3.22 -5.47 -7.84
N VAL A 12 3.23 -6.80 -8.02
CA VAL A 12 2.75 -7.75 -7.01
C VAL A 12 3.50 -7.56 -5.70
N PHE A 13 4.83 -7.42 -5.77
CA PHE A 13 5.68 -7.22 -4.61
C PHE A 13 5.41 -5.87 -3.94
N ALA A 14 5.40 -4.76 -4.71
CA ALA A 14 5.17 -3.42 -4.16
C ALA A 14 3.79 -3.30 -3.49
N PHE A 15 2.74 -3.81 -4.12
CA PHE A 15 1.40 -3.79 -3.55
C PHE A 15 1.20 -4.84 -2.44
N GLY A 16 1.96 -5.95 -2.50
CA GLY A 16 2.02 -6.91 -1.41
C GLY A 16 2.61 -6.30 -0.14
N MET A 17 3.68 -5.51 -0.25
CA MET A 17 4.26 -4.74 0.87
C MET A 17 3.26 -3.78 1.49
N PHE A 18 2.44 -3.14 0.67
CA PHE A 18 1.38 -2.28 1.17
C PHE A 18 0.28 -3.08 1.91
N GLY A 19 -0.18 -4.18 1.32
CA GLY A 19 -1.18 -5.07 1.95
C GLY A 19 -0.69 -5.64 3.29
N LEU A 20 0.60 -5.96 3.37
CA LEU A 20 1.31 -6.36 4.58
C LEU A 20 1.17 -5.29 5.69
N THR A 21 1.35 -4.02 5.34
CA THR A 21 1.23 -2.91 6.29
C THR A 21 -0.18 -2.81 6.88
N ILE A 22 -1.21 -2.94 6.04
CA ILE A 22 -2.61 -2.93 6.52
C ILE A 22 -2.83 -4.09 7.49
N GLY A 23 -2.40 -5.31 7.14
CA GLY A 23 -2.55 -6.50 7.98
C GLY A 23 -1.84 -6.33 9.33
N VAL A 24 -0.60 -5.86 9.33
CA VAL A 24 0.17 -5.62 10.55
C VAL A 24 -0.49 -4.56 11.41
N MET A 25 -0.86 -3.41 10.85
CA MET A 25 -1.44 -2.32 11.64
C MET A 25 -2.81 -2.66 12.22
N LEU A 26 -3.67 -3.36 11.47
CA LEU A 26 -4.98 -3.78 11.99
C LEU A 26 -4.88 -4.79 13.11
N LEU A 27 -3.91 -5.69 13.09
CA LEU A 27 -3.76 -6.75 14.08
C LEU A 27 -2.87 -6.35 15.27
N HIS A 28 -1.82 -5.56 15.02
CA HIS A 28 -0.81 -5.26 16.03
C HIS A 28 -0.88 -3.86 16.65
N THR A 29 -1.73 -2.95 16.15
CA THR A 29 -1.86 -1.61 16.76
C THR A 29 -2.30 -1.69 18.22
N ILE A 30 -3.29 -2.54 18.53
CA ILE A 30 -3.77 -2.66 19.93
C ILE A 30 -2.69 -3.25 20.83
N PRO A 31 -2.09 -4.43 20.54
CA PRO A 31 -0.99 -4.95 21.35
C PRO A 31 0.17 -3.96 21.47
N PHE A 32 0.63 -3.38 20.37
CA PHE A 32 1.73 -2.41 20.36
C PHE A 32 1.49 -1.21 21.30
N MET A 33 0.30 -0.64 21.26
CA MET A 33 -0.01 0.50 22.12
C MET A 33 -0.24 0.09 23.57
N THR A 34 -0.82 -1.10 23.82
CA THR A 34 -1.00 -1.60 25.20
C THR A 34 0.31 -1.99 25.86
N ASP A 35 1.30 -2.46 25.11
CA ASP A 35 2.64 -2.70 25.63
C ASP A 35 3.36 -1.41 26.01
N ALA A 36 3.00 -0.29 25.36
CA ALA A 36 3.42 1.06 25.73
C ALA A 36 2.49 1.73 26.76
N GLU A 37 1.76 0.95 27.56
CA GLU A 37 0.90 1.40 28.67
C GLU A 37 -0.32 2.26 28.24
N TYR A 38 -0.66 2.34 26.97
CA TYR A 38 -1.91 2.97 26.52
C TYR A 38 -3.12 2.08 26.80
N SER A 39 -4.27 2.70 27.08
CA SER A 39 -5.50 1.94 27.25
C SER A 39 -5.93 1.27 25.94
N ARG A 40 -6.56 0.09 26.06
CA ARG A 40 -7.09 -0.66 24.92
C ARG A 40 -8.11 0.14 24.10
N SER A 41 -8.89 1.00 24.76
CA SER A 41 -9.83 1.90 24.11
C SER A 41 -9.14 2.99 23.31
N THR A 42 -8.06 3.58 23.82
CA THR A 42 -7.23 4.53 23.10
C THR A 42 -6.61 3.88 21.85
N ALA A 43 -6.05 2.70 21.98
CA ALA A 43 -5.47 1.96 20.84
C ALA A 43 -6.51 1.64 19.76
N ALA A 44 -7.70 1.20 20.13
CA ALA A 44 -8.81 0.95 19.21
C ALA A 44 -9.29 2.25 18.54
N PHE A 45 -9.33 3.36 19.27
CA PHE A 45 -9.67 4.67 18.75
C PHE A 45 -8.67 5.13 17.68
N MET A 46 -7.37 4.84 17.81
CA MET A 46 -6.35 5.20 16.82
C MET A 46 -6.60 4.52 15.46
N ILE A 47 -7.06 3.26 15.45
CA ILE A 47 -7.45 2.58 14.21
C ILE A 47 -8.64 3.28 13.55
N THR A 48 -9.62 3.68 14.35
CA THR A 48 -10.77 4.45 13.87
C THR A 48 -10.34 5.82 13.32
N LEU A 49 -9.43 6.48 14.03
CA LEU A 49 -8.88 7.78 13.64
C LEU A 49 -8.16 7.70 12.27
N ALA A 50 -7.42 6.63 12.00
CA ALA A 50 -6.80 6.40 10.69
C ALA A 50 -7.84 6.14 9.59
N SER A 51 -8.96 5.52 9.91
CA SER A 51 -10.00 5.18 8.93
C SER A 51 -10.72 6.42 8.36
N ILE A 52 -10.80 7.49 9.13
CA ILE A 52 -11.45 8.75 8.71
C ILE A 52 -10.73 9.37 7.50
N PRO A 53 -9.43 9.73 7.58
CA PRO A 53 -8.72 10.27 6.43
C PRO A 53 -8.57 9.24 5.29
N ALA A 54 -8.53 7.94 5.58
CA ALA A 54 -8.54 6.91 4.55
C ALA A 54 -9.80 6.95 3.67
N LEU A 55 -10.95 7.32 4.24
CA LEU A 55 -12.19 7.50 3.49
C LEU A 55 -12.24 8.86 2.80
N ILE A 56 -11.97 9.94 3.52
CA ILE A 56 -12.12 11.32 3.04
C ILE A 56 -11.08 11.67 1.98
N SER A 57 -9.89 11.11 2.02
CA SER A 57 -8.83 11.40 1.05
C SER A 57 -9.03 10.76 -0.33
N LYS A 58 -9.94 9.80 -0.48
CA LYS A 58 -10.18 9.13 -1.79
C LYS A 58 -10.52 10.08 -2.93
N PRO A 59 -11.45 11.05 -2.78
CA PRO A 59 -11.70 12.05 -3.82
C PRO A 59 -10.47 12.89 -4.17
N PHE A 60 -9.68 13.27 -3.17
CA PHE A 60 -8.44 14.01 -3.37
C PHE A 60 -7.45 13.22 -4.24
N TRP A 61 -7.20 11.96 -3.90
CA TRP A 61 -6.36 11.08 -4.71
C TRP A 61 -6.92 10.87 -6.11
N GLY A 62 -8.25 10.73 -6.25
CA GLY A 62 -8.92 10.63 -7.55
C GLY A 62 -8.65 11.83 -8.46
N LEU A 63 -8.79 13.05 -7.93
CA LEU A 63 -8.50 14.28 -8.68
C LEU A 63 -7.02 14.38 -9.12
N LEU A 64 -6.10 13.88 -8.31
CA LEU A 64 -4.68 13.87 -8.67
C LEU A 64 -4.37 12.83 -9.76
N MET A 65 -5.10 11.72 -9.81
CA MET A 65 -4.91 10.67 -10.81
C MET A 65 -5.16 11.15 -12.24
N ASP A 66 -6.03 12.14 -12.43
CA ASP A 66 -6.31 12.72 -13.75
C ASP A 66 -5.17 13.61 -14.26
N LYS A 67 -4.33 14.12 -13.35
CA LYS A 67 -3.32 15.14 -13.65
C LYS A 67 -1.88 14.64 -13.52
N THR A 68 -1.66 13.50 -12.88
CA THR A 68 -0.32 13.04 -12.51
C THR A 68 -0.12 11.56 -12.84
N ASP A 69 1.11 11.16 -13.13
CA ASP A 69 1.45 9.75 -13.36
C ASP A 69 1.08 8.89 -12.13
N PRO A 70 0.22 7.86 -12.31
CA PRO A 70 -0.23 7.00 -11.22
C PRO A 70 0.91 6.36 -10.41
N LYS A 71 2.05 6.07 -11.04
CA LYS A 71 3.22 5.50 -10.34
C LYS A 71 3.82 6.49 -9.34
N ARG A 72 3.92 7.75 -9.72
CA ARG A 72 4.43 8.81 -8.82
C ARG A 72 3.48 9.00 -7.64
N LEU A 73 2.18 9.01 -7.90
CA LEU A 73 1.18 9.13 -6.84
C LEU A 73 1.21 7.93 -5.89
N ALA A 74 1.32 6.70 -6.41
CA ALA A 74 1.44 5.50 -5.58
C ALA A 74 2.75 5.50 -4.76
N SER A 75 3.86 5.98 -5.35
CA SER A 75 5.11 6.16 -4.62
C SER A 75 4.95 7.18 -3.48
N ILE A 76 4.31 8.32 -3.73
CA ILE A 76 4.03 9.34 -2.69
C ILE A 76 3.15 8.75 -1.58
N SER A 77 2.09 8.02 -1.93
CA SER A 77 1.22 7.34 -0.96
C SER A 77 1.99 6.32 -0.10
N ALA A 78 2.89 5.54 -0.72
CA ALA A 78 3.75 4.59 -0.01
C ALA A 78 4.77 5.29 0.91
N VAL A 79 5.35 6.42 0.48
CA VAL A 79 6.23 7.24 1.34
C VAL A 79 5.47 7.78 2.53
N ILE A 80 4.27 8.34 2.32
CA ILE A 80 3.41 8.85 3.40
C ILE A 80 3.14 7.74 4.40
N THR A 81 2.79 6.54 3.93
CA THR A 81 2.53 5.36 4.80
C THR A 81 3.79 4.95 5.57
N GLY A 82 4.94 4.86 4.91
CA GLY A 82 6.21 4.51 5.57
C GLY A 82 6.64 5.54 6.62
N VAL A 83 6.55 6.82 6.29
CA VAL A 83 6.86 7.91 7.23
C VAL A 83 5.90 7.92 8.41
N SER A 84 4.59 7.71 8.18
CA SER A 84 3.61 7.66 9.26
C SER A 84 3.91 6.55 10.26
N LEU A 85 4.35 5.38 9.80
CA LEU A 85 4.77 4.28 10.68
C LEU A 85 5.97 4.66 11.55
N ILE A 86 6.98 5.32 10.97
CA ILE A 86 8.14 5.81 11.74
C ILE A 86 7.65 6.80 12.81
N VAL A 87 6.79 7.76 12.43
CA VAL A 87 6.24 8.75 13.35
C VAL A 87 5.44 8.07 14.47
N ILE A 88 4.56 7.12 14.15
CA ILE A 88 3.76 6.39 15.14
C ILE A 88 4.69 5.63 16.10
N THR A 89 5.62 4.83 15.58
CA THR A 89 6.50 4.01 16.42
C THR A 89 7.34 4.85 17.36
N THR A 90 7.94 5.94 16.87
CA THR A 90 8.78 6.81 17.70
C THR A 90 7.99 7.64 18.70
N SER A 91 6.79 8.11 18.33
CA SER A 91 5.96 8.95 19.22
C SER A 91 5.23 8.15 20.30
N VAL A 92 4.84 6.90 20.03
CA VAL A 92 4.27 6.02 21.06
C VAL A 92 5.30 5.75 22.16
N LYS A 93 6.54 5.47 21.79
CA LYS A 93 7.63 5.29 22.74
C LYS A 93 7.94 6.56 23.55
N ALA A 94 7.80 7.73 22.93
CA ALA A 94 8.02 9.02 23.59
C ALA A 94 6.79 9.52 24.36
N HIS A 95 5.68 8.78 24.39
CA HIS A 95 4.39 9.18 24.99
C HIS A 95 3.93 10.57 24.53
N ASN A 96 4.07 10.87 23.22
CA ASN A 96 3.70 12.17 22.65
C ASN A 96 2.36 12.06 21.91
N ASP A 97 1.26 12.18 22.63
CA ASP A 97 -0.10 11.99 22.11
C ASP A 97 -0.44 12.84 20.88
N PRO A 98 -0.13 14.14 20.79
CA PRO A 98 -0.43 14.92 19.60
C PRO A 98 0.26 14.38 18.34
N ILE A 99 1.50 13.91 18.46
CA ILE A 99 2.26 13.35 17.34
C ILE A 99 1.72 11.97 16.95
N ILE A 100 1.31 11.15 17.94
CA ILE A 100 0.65 9.86 17.69
C ILE A 100 -0.61 10.07 16.84
N TRP A 101 -1.47 11.00 17.25
CA TRP A 101 -2.69 11.30 16.49
C TRP A 101 -2.39 11.76 15.06
N GLY A 102 -1.42 12.68 14.91
CA GLY A 102 -0.95 13.10 13.60
C GLY A 102 -0.41 11.95 12.74
N GLY A 103 0.32 11.03 13.34
CA GLY A 103 0.84 9.82 12.69
C GLY A 103 -0.28 8.91 12.16
N PHE A 104 -1.31 8.64 12.95
CA PHE A 104 -2.46 7.83 12.51
C PHE A 104 -3.32 8.53 11.45
N LEU A 105 -3.50 9.85 11.53
CA LEU A 105 -4.16 10.62 10.48
C LEU A 105 -3.37 10.55 9.17
N LEU A 106 -2.05 10.68 9.24
CA LEU A 106 -1.16 10.58 8.08
C LEU A 106 -1.17 9.16 7.47
N LEU A 107 -1.18 8.13 8.32
CA LEU A 107 -1.32 6.73 7.90
C LEU A 107 -2.59 6.52 7.10
N GLY A 108 -3.71 6.98 7.62
CA GLY A 108 -5.00 6.88 6.94
C GLY A 108 -5.03 7.64 5.61
N PHE A 109 -4.43 8.83 5.55
CA PHE A 109 -4.32 9.58 4.31
C PHE A 109 -3.52 8.81 3.24
N GLY A 110 -2.40 8.18 3.60
CA GLY A 110 -1.65 7.29 2.72
C GLY A 110 -2.49 6.09 2.25
N TRP A 111 -3.18 5.41 3.15
CA TRP A 111 -4.05 4.27 2.80
C TRP A 111 -5.18 4.63 1.83
N GLY A 112 -5.76 5.82 1.98
CA GLY A 112 -6.83 6.29 1.11
C GLY A 112 -6.43 6.40 -0.36
N GLY A 113 -5.15 6.71 -0.63
CA GLY A 113 -4.62 6.80 -2.00
C GLY A 113 -4.28 5.46 -2.61
N MET A 114 -3.71 4.55 -1.83
CA MET A 114 -3.08 3.35 -2.37
C MET A 114 -4.07 2.38 -3.05
N ILE A 115 -5.25 2.18 -2.47
CA ILE A 115 -6.24 1.26 -3.04
C ILE A 115 -6.67 1.68 -4.46
N PRO A 116 -7.17 2.91 -4.69
CA PRO A 116 -7.55 3.33 -6.03
C PRO A 116 -6.37 3.45 -7.00
N LEU A 117 -5.18 3.85 -6.51
CA LEU A 117 -3.96 3.90 -7.32
C LEU A 117 -3.52 2.52 -7.78
N GLN A 118 -3.63 1.51 -6.92
CA GLN A 118 -3.36 0.12 -7.29
C GLN A 118 -4.22 -0.32 -8.47
N GLU A 119 -5.53 -0.10 -8.41
CA GLU A 119 -6.46 -0.46 -9.49
C GLU A 119 -6.09 0.25 -10.80
N LEU A 120 -5.82 1.55 -10.72
CA LEU A 120 -5.46 2.35 -11.89
C LEU A 120 -4.13 1.88 -12.53
N ILE A 121 -3.13 1.55 -11.72
CA ILE A 121 -1.83 1.07 -12.22
C ILE A 121 -2.00 -0.27 -12.93
N TRP A 122 -2.74 -1.21 -12.32
CA TRP A 122 -3.02 -2.50 -12.98
C TRP A 122 -3.74 -2.31 -14.31
N ALA A 123 -4.77 -1.44 -14.36
CA ALA A 123 -5.50 -1.13 -15.58
C ALA A 123 -4.62 -0.47 -16.66
N THR A 124 -3.71 0.43 -16.23
CA THR A 124 -2.82 1.17 -17.13
C THR A 124 -1.72 0.30 -17.73
N PHE A 125 -1.22 -0.69 -16.97
CA PHE A 125 -0.12 -1.56 -17.38
C PHE A 125 -0.57 -2.74 -18.24
N PHE A 126 -1.70 -3.36 -17.86
CA PHE A 126 -2.15 -4.62 -18.46
C PHE A 126 -3.46 -4.49 -19.24
N GLY A 127 -4.07 -3.31 -19.23
CA GLY A 127 -5.31 -3.01 -19.93
C GLY A 127 -6.56 -3.43 -19.15
N ARG A 128 -7.65 -2.70 -19.37
CA ARG A 128 -8.93 -2.90 -18.67
C ARG A 128 -9.59 -4.24 -19.01
N ARG A 129 -9.38 -4.75 -20.23
CA ARG A 129 -10.05 -5.97 -20.73
C ARG A 129 -9.65 -7.25 -19.98
N HIS A 130 -8.42 -7.30 -19.45
CA HIS A 130 -7.87 -8.48 -18.78
C HIS A 130 -7.52 -8.24 -17.32
N LEU A 131 -8.00 -7.12 -16.76
CA LEU A 131 -7.68 -6.69 -15.40
C LEU A 131 -7.99 -7.76 -14.35
N GLY A 132 -9.17 -8.38 -14.44
CA GLY A 132 -9.59 -9.44 -13.53
C GLY A 132 -8.62 -10.63 -13.52
N SER A 133 -8.31 -11.17 -14.69
CA SER A 133 -7.41 -12.33 -14.82
C SER A 133 -5.98 -12.05 -14.34
N VAL A 134 -5.44 -10.87 -14.68
CA VAL A 134 -4.08 -10.48 -14.27
C VAL A 134 -4.01 -10.28 -12.76
N ARG A 135 -5.01 -9.62 -12.19
CA ARG A 135 -5.10 -9.38 -10.75
C ARG A 135 -5.28 -10.68 -9.97
N SER A 136 -6.16 -11.58 -10.43
CA SER A 136 -6.37 -12.88 -9.80
C SER A 136 -5.09 -13.73 -9.79
N ALA A 137 -4.24 -13.62 -10.81
CA ALA A 137 -2.96 -14.31 -10.83
C ALA A 137 -1.95 -13.76 -9.81
N GLY A 138 -2.00 -12.46 -9.48
CA GLY A 138 -1.16 -11.84 -8.44
C GLY A 138 -1.70 -11.99 -7.01
N LEU A 139 -3.01 -12.28 -6.87
CA LEU A 139 -3.69 -12.30 -5.59
C LEU A 139 -3.12 -13.31 -4.59
N PRO A 140 -2.76 -14.57 -4.96
CA PRO A 140 -2.16 -15.52 -4.03
C PRO A 140 -0.84 -15.02 -3.43
N PHE A 141 -0.01 -14.37 -4.23
CA PHE A 141 1.27 -13.80 -3.75
C PHE A 141 1.04 -12.63 -2.79
N SER A 142 0.11 -11.73 -3.12
CA SER A 142 -0.24 -10.60 -2.26
C SER A 142 -0.88 -11.06 -0.95
N LEU A 143 -1.73 -12.10 -0.98
CA LEU A 143 -2.33 -12.69 0.21
C LEU A 143 -1.28 -13.38 1.08
N PHE A 144 -0.35 -14.13 0.48
CA PHE A 144 0.73 -14.78 1.22
C PHE A 144 1.61 -13.75 1.95
N LEU A 145 1.98 -12.67 1.27
CA LEU A 145 2.73 -11.57 1.88
C LEU A 145 1.90 -10.86 2.96
N GLY A 146 0.65 -10.52 2.68
CA GLY A 146 -0.22 -9.80 3.60
C GLY A 146 -0.61 -10.61 4.84
N ALA A 147 -0.92 -11.90 4.69
CA ALA A 147 -1.30 -12.77 5.79
C ALA A 147 -0.10 -13.29 6.60
N GLY A 148 1.06 -13.46 5.94
CA GLY A 148 2.29 -13.92 6.60
C GLY A 148 2.93 -12.87 7.49
N ALA A 149 2.75 -11.60 7.18
CA ALA A 149 3.41 -10.52 7.89
C ALA A 149 3.02 -10.39 9.37
N PRO A 150 1.74 -10.43 9.75
CA PRO A 150 1.37 -10.41 11.17
C PRO A 150 2.01 -11.56 11.95
N LEU A 151 2.09 -12.75 11.34
CA LEU A 151 2.76 -13.90 11.97
C LEU A 151 4.26 -13.61 12.20
N LEU A 152 4.94 -13.04 11.20
CA LEU A 152 6.36 -12.68 11.32
C LEU A 152 6.58 -11.61 12.40
N VAL A 153 5.69 -10.63 12.50
CA VAL A 153 5.72 -9.62 13.56
C VAL A 153 5.53 -10.28 14.93
N SER A 154 4.54 -11.18 15.10
CA SER A 154 4.36 -11.92 16.35
C SER A 154 5.63 -12.70 16.73
N MET A 155 6.19 -13.47 15.80
CA MET A 155 7.43 -14.22 16.03
C MET A 155 8.62 -13.34 16.39
N TYR A 156 8.69 -12.15 15.83
CA TYR A 156 9.72 -11.16 16.19
C TYR A 156 9.51 -10.68 17.62
N VAL A 157 8.29 -10.27 17.97
CA VAL A 157 7.96 -9.76 19.31
C VAL A 157 8.17 -10.82 20.37
N ASP A 158 7.80 -12.07 20.10
CA ASP A 158 8.04 -13.20 21.02
C ASP A 158 9.53 -13.43 21.34
N ARG A 159 10.42 -13.04 20.43
CA ARG A 159 11.88 -13.19 20.61
C ARG A 159 12.57 -11.97 21.18
N VAL A 160 12.14 -10.77 20.78
CA VAL A 160 12.81 -9.49 21.08
C VAL A 160 12.13 -8.78 22.25
N GLY A 161 10.82 -8.97 22.42
CA GLY A 161 10.05 -8.38 23.51
C GLY A 161 9.51 -6.98 23.22
N ASP A 162 9.69 -6.46 22.01
CA ASP A 162 9.16 -5.17 21.58
C ASP A 162 8.66 -5.18 20.13
N TYR A 163 7.84 -4.18 19.77
CA TYR A 163 7.30 -3.99 18.42
C TYR A 163 8.14 -3.06 17.54
N ASP A 164 9.05 -2.28 18.12
CA ASP A 164 9.71 -1.16 17.45
C ASP A 164 10.43 -1.59 16.17
N GLY A 165 11.29 -2.61 16.28
CA GLY A 165 12.05 -3.10 15.14
C GLY A 165 11.17 -3.69 14.03
N ALA A 166 10.09 -4.40 14.40
CA ALA A 166 9.16 -4.95 13.43
C ALA A 166 8.41 -3.85 12.68
N LEU A 167 7.88 -2.84 13.37
CA LEU A 167 7.16 -1.74 12.75
C LEU A 167 8.07 -0.85 11.90
N LEU A 168 9.30 -0.61 12.33
CA LEU A 168 10.30 0.11 11.53
C LEU A 168 10.72 -0.69 10.29
N ALA A 169 10.80 -2.02 10.37
CA ALA A 169 11.02 -2.86 9.20
C ALA A 169 9.86 -2.75 8.20
N VAL A 170 8.62 -2.77 8.68
CA VAL A 170 7.42 -2.55 7.83
C VAL A 170 7.44 -1.15 7.20
N ALA A 171 7.86 -0.12 7.93
CA ALA A 171 8.04 1.23 7.39
C ALA A 171 9.10 1.23 6.27
N GLY A 172 10.25 0.60 6.49
CA GLY A 172 11.31 0.44 5.49
C GLY A 172 10.83 -0.29 4.23
N MET A 173 10.00 -1.32 4.38
CA MET A 173 9.39 -2.02 3.26
C MET A 173 8.47 -1.12 2.42
N ASN A 174 7.69 -0.24 3.06
CA ASN A 174 6.88 0.75 2.33
C ASN A 174 7.74 1.75 1.55
N LEU A 175 8.83 2.24 2.15
CA LEU A 175 9.77 3.13 1.47
C LEU A 175 10.47 2.43 0.31
N ALA A 176 10.84 1.16 0.47
CA ALA A 176 11.39 0.35 -0.62
C ALA A 176 10.35 0.13 -1.74
N ALA A 177 9.09 -0.14 -1.39
CA ALA A 177 7.99 -0.24 -2.37
C ALA A 177 7.78 1.08 -3.12
N ALA A 178 7.89 2.22 -2.45
CA ALA A 178 7.81 3.54 -3.07
C ALA A 178 8.90 3.73 -4.15
N VAL A 179 10.13 3.34 -3.83
CA VAL A 179 11.26 3.39 -4.79
C VAL A 179 11.01 2.42 -5.95
N LEU A 180 10.61 1.19 -5.67
CA LEU A 180 10.29 0.21 -6.69
C LEU A 180 9.24 0.71 -7.68
N LEU A 181 8.16 1.33 -7.20
CA LEU A 181 7.09 1.86 -8.03
C LEU A 181 7.57 2.90 -9.05
N LEU A 182 8.59 3.69 -8.74
CA LEU A 182 9.18 4.67 -9.67
C LEU A 182 9.93 4.00 -10.83
N PHE A 183 10.60 2.89 -10.55
CA PHE A 183 11.42 2.19 -11.54
C PHE A 183 10.64 1.24 -12.45
N ILE A 184 9.38 0.93 -12.14
CA ILE A 184 8.57 0.04 -12.97
C ILE A 184 8.29 0.68 -14.32
N LYS A 185 8.63 -0.03 -15.40
CA LYS A 185 8.35 0.38 -16.78
C LYS A 185 7.09 -0.33 -17.29
N LYS A 186 6.27 0.37 -18.06
CA LYS A 186 5.15 -0.29 -18.77
C LYS A 186 5.71 -1.39 -19.66
N PRO A 187 5.18 -2.63 -19.61
CA PRO A 187 5.58 -3.67 -20.53
C PRO A 187 5.21 -3.21 -21.94
N MET A 188 6.20 -3.25 -22.86
CA MET A 188 5.92 -3.05 -24.29
C MET A 188 5.01 -4.20 -24.75
N ARG A 189 3.86 -3.87 -25.32
CA ARG A 189 3.02 -4.88 -25.98
C ARG A 189 3.84 -5.48 -27.13
N ALA A 190 4.11 -6.77 -27.04
CA ALA A 190 4.55 -7.54 -28.18
C ALA A 190 3.34 -7.68 -29.14
N GLY A 191 3.21 -6.76 -30.09
CA GLY A 191 2.13 -6.73 -31.05
C GLY A 191 1.96 -5.32 -31.55
N GLY A 192 2.63 -5.02 -32.65
CA GLY A 192 2.56 -3.75 -33.37
C GLY A 192 1.12 -3.34 -33.62
N LEU A 193 0.94 -2.04 -33.72
CA LEU A 193 -0.24 -1.34 -34.20
C LEU A 193 -0.98 -2.17 -35.29
N VAL A 194 -2.11 -2.75 -34.91
CA VAL A 194 -3.10 -3.11 -35.92
C VAL A 194 -3.71 -1.76 -36.33
N PRO A 195 -3.47 -1.27 -37.56
CA PRO A 195 -4.12 -0.06 -38.01
C PRO A 195 -5.63 -0.30 -37.95
N ALA A 196 -6.34 0.71 -37.46
CA ALA A 196 -7.79 0.73 -37.51
C ALA A 196 -8.20 0.42 -38.95
N ARG A 197 -8.92 -0.68 -39.20
CA ARG A 197 -9.61 -0.92 -40.43
C ARG A 197 -10.54 0.27 -40.65
N GLU A 198 -10.19 1.12 -41.58
CA GLU A 198 -11.15 2.05 -42.18
C GLU A 198 -12.33 1.21 -42.64
N SER A 199 -13.48 1.44 -42.00
CA SER A 199 -14.75 0.96 -42.48
C SER A 199 -15.06 1.68 -43.79
N THR A 200 -14.67 1.08 -44.91
CA THR A 200 -15.23 1.41 -46.22
C THR A 200 -16.68 0.93 -46.20
N ALA A 201 -17.60 1.85 -45.96
CA ALA A 201 -19.02 1.66 -46.24
C ALA A 201 -19.18 1.52 -47.75
N PRO A 202 -19.90 0.51 -48.27
CA PRO A 202 -20.31 0.48 -49.65
C PRO A 202 -21.46 1.45 -49.87
N SER A 203 -21.32 2.20 -50.96
CA SER A 203 -22.34 3.08 -51.56
C SER A 203 -23.61 2.37 -51.95
#